data_29948ba7a84290ecefbab69f7f4bd037
#
_entry.id   29948ba7a84290ecefbab69f7f4bd037
#
_cell.length_a   1.000
_cell.length_b   1.000
_cell.length_c   1.000
_cell.angle_alpha   90.00
_cell.angle_beta   90.00
_cell.angle_gamma   90.00
#
_symmetry.space_group_name_H-M   'P 1'
#
loop_
_entity.id
_entity.type
_entity.pdbx_description
1 polymer ?
#
loop_
_entity_poly.entity_id
_entity_poly.type
_entity_poly.pdbx_seq_one_letter_code
_entity_poly.pdbx_strand_id
1 'polypeptide(L)'
;MRGSPAVIVDRSAGKPLVADAFPEASGVVAGMTLEEALSRHPEATVLEADEPAYRRVFRQSPTALQGVSDRVEGAEPGTAYVGLDGLETLHGGETALVRALREAIPHDLAPRIGVAAAKFPAFVAARTGRGRETVTVPPDAAAFLAPRSIDLLPLAGDVREGLIRFGLHSMGAVAAMRMELLIDQFGNEGQRAWELCLGIDERPLVPLETEEAVVERIALPFASTSLDLVLAGVDTLLKRAFARPLARGRYASRMDLACLLHGAPPWEKAFHFRRGVGRGEAASRALRRQLE
;
A
#
# COMPACT_ATOMS: atom_id res chain seq x y z
N MET A 1 22.70 -19.46 -1.76
CA MET A 1 23.57 -18.38 -2.31
C MET A 1 23.19 -17.11 -1.55
N ARG A 2 24.14 -16.42 -0.93
CA ARG A 2 23.86 -15.07 -0.38
C ARG A 2 23.66 -14.17 -1.60
N GLY A 3 22.58 -13.37 -1.62
CA GLY A 3 22.36 -12.40 -2.66
C GLY A 3 23.50 -11.35 -2.68
N SER A 4 23.76 -10.75 -3.82
CA SER A 4 24.68 -9.61 -3.87
C SER A 4 24.00 -8.38 -3.22
N PRO A 5 24.75 -7.52 -2.50
CA PRO A 5 24.19 -6.29 -1.97
C PRO A 5 23.68 -5.42 -3.13
N ALA A 6 22.50 -4.84 -2.95
CA ALA A 6 21.93 -3.91 -3.92
C ALA A 6 21.25 -2.74 -3.19
N VAL A 7 21.30 -1.58 -3.81
CA VAL A 7 20.68 -0.34 -3.34
C VAL A 7 19.78 0.25 -4.42
N ILE A 8 18.61 0.71 -4.02
CA ILE A 8 17.66 1.38 -4.90
C ILE A 8 17.83 2.88 -4.67
N VAL A 9 18.02 3.64 -5.74
CA VAL A 9 18.36 5.06 -5.67
C VAL A 9 17.29 5.89 -6.36
N ASP A 10 16.82 6.90 -5.66
CA ASP A 10 15.97 7.95 -6.22
C ASP A 10 16.83 9.17 -6.60
N ARG A 11 16.68 9.64 -7.84
CA ARG A 11 17.34 10.84 -8.38
C ARG A 11 16.39 12.01 -8.60
N SER A 12 15.13 11.88 -8.23
CA SER A 12 14.09 12.89 -8.49
C SER A 12 14.37 14.23 -7.79
N ALA A 13 15.05 14.21 -6.64
CA ALA A 13 15.35 15.39 -5.82
C ALA A 13 16.71 16.06 -6.14
N GLY A 14 17.36 15.73 -7.26
CA GLY A 14 18.60 16.33 -7.71
C GLY A 14 19.88 15.69 -7.15
N LYS A 15 19.91 15.27 -5.87
CA LYS A 15 20.97 14.42 -5.32
C LYS A 15 20.51 12.97 -5.29
N PRO A 16 21.35 12.00 -5.70
CA PRO A 16 20.99 10.59 -5.62
C PRO A 16 20.94 10.13 -4.17
N LEU A 17 19.71 9.83 -3.68
CA LEU A 17 19.47 9.32 -2.35
C LEU A 17 19.02 7.86 -2.41
N VAL A 18 19.44 7.08 -1.43
CA VAL A 18 18.96 5.71 -1.27
C VAL A 18 17.47 5.73 -0.93
N ALA A 19 16.66 5.14 -1.79
CA ALA A 19 15.22 4.94 -1.54
C ALA A 19 14.98 3.68 -0.71
N ASP A 20 15.71 2.59 -1.00
CA ASP A 20 15.67 1.33 -0.23
C ASP A 20 16.97 0.54 -0.45
N ALA A 21 17.22 -0.45 0.39
CA ALA A 21 18.39 -1.32 0.28
C ALA A 21 18.03 -2.77 0.58
N PHE A 22 18.68 -3.67 -0.13
CA PHE A 22 18.53 -5.10 0.13
C PHE A 22 19.20 -5.46 1.48
N PRO A 23 18.71 -6.53 2.16
CA PRO A 23 19.22 -6.92 3.48
C PRO A 23 20.72 -7.20 3.52
N GLU A 24 21.31 -7.55 2.36
CA GLU A 24 22.75 -7.81 2.20
C GLU A 24 23.58 -6.52 2.25
N ALA A 25 22.98 -5.36 1.94
CA ALA A 25 23.61 -4.04 2.08
C ALA A 25 23.45 -3.51 3.52
N SER A 26 23.97 -4.25 4.48
CA SER A 26 23.83 -3.97 5.92
C SER A 26 24.34 -2.57 6.29
N GLY A 27 23.52 -1.84 7.06
CA GLY A 27 23.84 -0.47 7.50
C GLY A 27 23.57 0.60 6.46
N VAL A 28 23.06 0.26 5.28
CA VAL A 28 22.50 1.23 4.33
C VAL A 28 21.02 1.43 4.66
N VAL A 29 20.61 2.70 4.78
CA VAL A 29 19.23 3.08 5.11
C VAL A 29 18.71 4.10 4.11
N ALA A 30 17.39 4.16 3.95
CA ALA A 30 16.74 5.15 3.11
C ALA A 30 17.10 6.57 3.57
N GLY A 31 17.32 7.47 2.61
CA GLY A 31 17.76 8.85 2.84
C GLY A 31 19.27 9.06 2.88
N MET A 32 20.11 8.00 2.93
CA MET A 32 21.55 8.13 2.73
C MET A 32 21.87 8.60 1.32
N THR A 33 23.00 9.29 1.15
CA THR A 33 23.51 9.56 -0.18
C THR A 33 24.05 8.28 -0.84
N LEU A 34 24.00 8.21 -2.15
CA LEU A 34 24.59 7.09 -2.90
C LEU A 34 26.08 6.90 -2.57
N GLU A 35 26.81 8.00 -2.39
CA GLU A 35 28.23 7.98 -2.05
C GLU A 35 28.49 7.32 -0.68
N GLU A 36 27.69 7.66 0.34
CA GLU A 36 27.76 7.02 1.66
C GLU A 36 27.41 5.53 1.60
N ALA A 37 26.40 5.16 0.80
CA ALA A 37 26.02 3.76 0.63
C ALA A 37 27.12 2.94 -0.05
N LEU A 38 27.72 3.46 -1.12
CA LEU A 38 28.82 2.82 -1.82
C LEU A 38 30.14 2.82 -1.04
N SER A 39 30.36 3.77 -0.13
CA SER A 39 31.51 3.71 0.77
C SER A 39 31.45 2.54 1.74
N ARG A 40 30.22 2.09 2.09
CA ARG A 40 29.97 0.91 2.95
C ARG A 40 29.99 -0.39 2.18
N HIS A 41 29.45 -0.38 0.96
CA HIS A 41 29.34 -1.53 0.07
C HIS A 41 29.77 -1.15 -1.36
N PRO A 42 31.07 -1.09 -1.64
CA PRO A 42 31.58 -0.72 -2.98
C PRO A 42 31.11 -1.67 -4.09
N GLU A 43 30.80 -2.91 -3.72
CA GLU A 43 30.32 -3.96 -4.62
C GLU A 43 28.82 -3.94 -4.86
N ALA A 44 28.08 -3.03 -4.21
CA ALA A 44 26.62 -3.02 -4.31
C ALA A 44 26.14 -2.67 -5.72
N THR A 45 25.18 -3.44 -6.21
CA THR A 45 24.46 -3.12 -7.45
C THR A 45 23.54 -1.93 -7.21
N VAL A 46 23.68 -0.89 -8.03
CA VAL A 46 22.83 0.30 -7.98
C VAL A 46 21.66 0.10 -8.94
N LEU A 47 20.43 0.18 -8.41
CA LEU A 47 19.19 0.10 -9.16
C LEU A 47 18.50 1.45 -9.10
N GLU A 48 17.95 1.91 -10.23
CA GLU A 48 17.14 3.14 -10.25
C GLU A 48 15.73 2.85 -9.73
N ALA A 49 15.20 3.75 -8.92
CA ALA A 49 13.83 3.65 -8.41
C ALA A 49 12.81 3.86 -9.55
N ASP A 50 11.87 2.93 -9.70
CA ASP A 50 10.73 3.05 -10.61
C ASP A 50 9.43 3.20 -9.80
N GLU A 51 9.27 4.35 -9.19
CA GLU A 51 8.10 4.69 -8.36
C GLU A 51 6.76 4.45 -9.07
N PRO A 52 6.56 4.79 -10.37
CA PRO A 52 5.35 4.48 -11.10
C PRO A 52 5.07 2.96 -11.20
N ALA A 53 6.11 2.15 -11.42
CA ALA A 53 5.97 0.69 -11.46
C ALA A 53 5.61 0.14 -10.09
N TYR A 54 6.26 0.61 -9.02
CA TYR A 54 5.95 0.19 -7.64
C TYR A 54 4.52 0.52 -7.26
N ARG A 55 4.05 1.73 -7.55
CA ARG A 55 2.65 2.13 -7.31
C ARG A 55 1.66 1.30 -8.11
N ARG A 56 1.98 0.95 -9.34
CA ARG A 56 1.13 0.11 -10.19
C ARG A 56 1.00 -1.31 -9.62
N VAL A 57 2.11 -1.93 -9.23
CA VAL A 57 2.13 -3.25 -8.62
C VAL A 57 1.42 -3.23 -7.27
N PHE A 58 1.75 -2.26 -6.41
CA PHE A 58 1.17 -2.15 -5.09
C PHE A 58 -0.34 -1.94 -5.10
N ARG A 59 -0.90 -1.23 -6.08
CA ARG A 59 -2.34 -0.94 -6.18
C ARG A 59 -3.22 -2.19 -6.16
N GLN A 60 -2.70 -3.32 -6.62
CA GLN A 60 -3.43 -4.59 -6.63
C GLN A 60 -3.45 -5.26 -5.25
N SER A 61 -2.45 -5.02 -4.42
CA SER A 61 -2.29 -5.67 -3.11
C SER A 61 -3.38 -5.30 -2.10
N PRO A 62 -3.70 -4.02 -1.86
CA PRO A 62 -4.81 -3.66 -0.97
C PRO A 62 -6.16 -4.19 -1.45
N THR A 63 -6.43 -4.18 -2.76
CA THR A 63 -7.66 -4.75 -3.33
C THR A 63 -7.74 -6.26 -3.12
N ALA A 64 -6.63 -6.97 -3.24
CA ALA A 64 -6.58 -8.41 -2.97
C ALA A 64 -6.81 -8.71 -1.48
N LEU A 65 -6.26 -7.89 -0.57
CA LEU A 65 -6.49 -7.99 0.88
C LEU A 65 -7.95 -7.73 1.27
N GLN A 66 -8.70 -6.91 0.50
CA GLN A 66 -10.13 -6.70 0.72
C GLN A 66 -10.97 -7.99 0.52
N GLY A 67 -10.43 -9.00 -0.16
CA GLY A 67 -11.02 -10.33 -0.21
C GLY A 67 -10.97 -11.09 1.11
N VAL A 68 -10.15 -10.65 2.07
CA VAL A 68 -9.96 -11.29 3.40
C VAL A 68 -10.55 -10.41 4.50
N SER A 69 -10.42 -9.07 4.41
CA SER A 69 -10.94 -8.11 5.39
C SER A 69 -11.50 -6.90 4.68
N ASP A 70 -12.64 -6.39 5.11
CA ASP A 70 -13.24 -5.14 4.64
C ASP A 70 -12.50 -3.89 5.15
N ARG A 71 -11.64 -4.06 6.17
CA ARG A 71 -10.88 -2.99 6.81
C ARG A 71 -9.42 -3.01 6.36
N VAL A 72 -9.18 -2.63 5.11
CA VAL A 72 -7.84 -2.54 4.51
C VAL A 72 -7.51 -1.09 4.20
N GLU A 73 -6.41 -0.58 4.71
CA GLU A 73 -5.83 0.72 4.38
C GLU A 73 -4.56 0.52 3.58
N GLY A 74 -4.51 1.07 2.36
CA GLY A 74 -3.26 1.22 1.61
C GLY A 74 -2.56 2.49 2.09
N ALA A 75 -1.42 2.33 2.73
CA ALA A 75 -0.60 3.46 3.16
C ALA A 75 0.38 3.89 2.04
N GLU A 76 1.68 3.85 2.29
CA GLU A 76 2.68 4.08 1.27
C GLU A 76 2.86 2.86 0.37
N PRO A 77 3.40 3.01 -0.87
CA PRO A 77 3.73 1.89 -1.73
C PRO A 77 4.56 0.83 -0.99
N GLY A 78 4.05 -0.41 -0.94
CA GLY A 78 4.65 -1.51 -0.21
C GLY A 78 4.13 -1.69 1.22
N THR A 79 3.26 -0.81 1.73
CA THR A 79 2.70 -0.91 3.09
C THR A 79 1.18 -0.86 3.07
N ALA A 80 0.54 -1.85 3.69
CA ALA A 80 -0.89 -1.85 3.93
C ALA A 80 -1.19 -2.26 5.38
N TYR A 81 -2.24 -1.69 5.95
CA TYR A 81 -2.76 -2.08 7.25
C TYR A 81 -4.08 -2.79 7.09
N VAL A 82 -4.31 -3.82 7.87
CA VAL A 82 -5.52 -4.65 7.83
C VAL A 82 -6.09 -4.79 9.22
N GLY A 83 -7.36 -4.44 9.40
CA GLY A 83 -8.07 -4.69 10.66
C GLY A 83 -8.42 -6.17 10.77
N LEU A 84 -8.05 -6.77 11.91
CA LEU A 84 -8.26 -8.20 12.16
C LEU A 84 -9.44 -8.46 13.09
N ASP A 85 -9.93 -7.44 13.80
CA ASP A 85 -10.95 -7.58 14.84
C ASP A 85 -12.18 -8.32 14.35
N GLY A 86 -12.53 -9.42 15.01
CA GLY A 86 -13.70 -10.26 14.71
C GLY A 86 -13.53 -11.23 13.55
N LEU A 87 -12.39 -11.20 12.82
CA LEU A 87 -12.16 -12.09 11.69
C LEU A 87 -11.54 -13.43 12.09
N GLU A 88 -10.93 -13.54 13.27
CA GLU A 88 -10.29 -14.77 13.73
C GLU A 88 -11.27 -15.95 13.76
N THR A 89 -12.48 -15.70 14.25
CA THR A 89 -13.54 -16.74 14.31
C THR A 89 -13.95 -17.19 12.91
N LEU A 90 -14.03 -16.27 11.95
CA LEU A 90 -14.43 -16.55 10.58
C LEU A 90 -13.37 -17.39 9.84
N HIS A 91 -12.08 -17.15 10.13
CA HIS A 91 -10.96 -17.81 9.47
C HIS A 91 -10.44 -19.03 10.23
N GLY A 92 -10.97 -19.35 11.42
CA GLY A 92 -10.52 -20.48 12.24
C GLY A 92 -9.27 -20.18 13.08
N GLY A 93 -9.09 -18.91 13.47
CA GLY A 93 -8.03 -18.43 14.34
C GLY A 93 -7.04 -17.47 13.65
N GLU A 94 -6.26 -16.75 14.47
CA GLU A 94 -5.28 -15.75 14.00
C GLU A 94 -4.29 -16.32 12.98
N THR A 95 -3.74 -17.50 13.23
CA THR A 95 -2.78 -18.14 12.32
C THR A 95 -3.37 -18.41 10.93
N ALA A 96 -4.63 -18.86 10.87
CA ALA A 96 -5.29 -19.12 9.60
C ALA A 96 -5.63 -17.81 8.86
N LEU A 97 -6.04 -16.77 9.60
CA LEU A 97 -6.28 -15.43 9.07
C LEU A 97 -5.00 -14.82 8.48
N VAL A 98 -3.88 -14.86 9.20
CA VAL A 98 -2.58 -14.38 8.73
C VAL A 98 -2.12 -15.14 7.48
N ARG A 99 -2.38 -16.45 7.42
CA ARG A 99 -2.10 -17.25 6.21
C ARG A 99 -2.94 -16.78 5.04
N ALA A 100 -4.25 -16.55 5.23
CA ALA A 100 -5.14 -16.04 4.18
C ALA A 100 -4.69 -14.67 3.65
N LEU A 101 -4.27 -13.76 4.54
CA LEU A 101 -3.70 -12.46 4.14
C LEU A 101 -2.43 -12.62 3.30
N ARG A 102 -1.56 -13.55 3.67
CA ARG A 102 -0.33 -13.82 2.92
C ARG A 102 -0.61 -14.42 1.54
N GLU A 103 -1.58 -15.32 1.44
CA GLU A 103 -1.98 -15.98 0.19
C GLU A 103 -2.71 -15.01 -0.76
N ALA A 104 -3.37 -13.97 -0.24
CA ALA A 104 -4.01 -12.94 -1.04
C ALA A 104 -2.99 -12.08 -1.82
N ILE A 105 -1.77 -11.91 -1.31
CA ILE A 105 -0.71 -11.12 -1.96
C ILE A 105 0.05 -12.00 -2.96
N PRO A 106 0.36 -11.50 -4.17
CA PRO A 106 1.19 -12.21 -5.13
C PRO A 106 2.49 -12.74 -4.49
N HIS A 107 2.79 -14.02 -4.77
CA HIS A 107 3.89 -14.75 -4.13
C HIS A 107 5.25 -14.06 -4.30
N ASP A 108 5.46 -13.41 -5.45
CA ASP A 108 6.72 -12.74 -5.80
C ASP A 108 7.01 -11.51 -4.94
N LEU A 109 5.99 -10.92 -4.31
CA LEU A 109 6.15 -9.76 -3.43
C LEU A 109 6.65 -10.14 -2.04
N ALA A 110 6.61 -11.43 -1.66
CA ALA A 110 7.11 -11.97 -0.39
C ALA A 110 6.74 -11.10 0.84
N PRO A 111 5.44 -10.87 1.14
CA PRO A 111 5.02 -9.92 2.16
C PRO A 111 5.51 -10.31 3.55
N ARG A 112 5.99 -9.32 4.31
CA ARG A 112 6.29 -9.45 5.74
C ARG A 112 5.08 -8.98 6.52
N ILE A 113 4.69 -9.72 7.55
CA ILE A 113 3.48 -9.45 8.33
C ILE A 113 3.86 -9.20 9.78
N GLY A 114 3.39 -8.08 10.31
CA GLY A 114 3.45 -7.75 11.72
C GLY A 114 2.03 -7.63 12.29
N VAL A 115 1.77 -8.21 13.44
CA VAL A 115 0.49 -8.17 14.14
C VAL A 115 0.66 -7.42 15.45
N ALA A 116 -0.17 -6.42 15.71
CA ALA A 116 -0.15 -5.63 16.94
C ALA A 116 -1.51 -4.94 17.16
N ALA A 117 -1.70 -4.41 18.35
CA ALA A 117 -2.89 -3.63 18.70
C ALA A 117 -2.95 -2.25 18.03
N ALA A 118 -1.82 -1.73 17.50
CA ALA A 118 -1.73 -0.43 16.86
C ALA A 118 -0.86 -0.47 15.60
N LYS A 119 -1.02 0.51 14.70
CA LYS A 119 -0.35 0.54 13.40
C LYS A 119 1.16 0.59 13.50
N PHE A 120 1.72 1.46 14.33
CA PHE A 120 3.17 1.63 14.40
C PHE A 120 3.90 0.39 14.93
N PRO A 121 3.48 -0.23 16.07
CA PRO A 121 4.07 -1.50 16.50
C PRO A 121 3.95 -2.61 15.45
N ALA A 122 2.82 -2.72 14.73
CA ALA A 122 2.64 -3.68 13.65
C ALA A 122 3.62 -3.42 12.49
N PHE A 123 3.82 -2.16 12.11
CA PHE A 123 4.80 -1.76 11.10
C PHE A 123 6.22 -2.17 11.50
N VAL A 124 6.63 -1.86 12.74
CA VAL A 124 7.95 -2.23 13.25
C VAL A 124 8.13 -3.74 13.26
N ALA A 125 7.09 -4.49 13.66
CA ALA A 125 7.10 -5.95 13.64
C ALA A 125 7.31 -6.50 12.21
N ALA A 126 6.57 -5.99 11.23
CA ALA A 126 6.74 -6.37 9.83
C ALA A 126 8.14 -6.02 9.28
N ARG A 127 8.68 -4.85 9.64
CA ARG A 127 10.02 -4.39 9.18
C ARG A 127 11.17 -5.17 9.81
N THR A 128 10.99 -5.69 11.01
CA THR A 128 12.04 -6.41 11.75
C THR A 128 11.95 -7.93 11.64
N GLY A 129 10.84 -8.47 11.13
CA GLY A 129 10.67 -9.90 10.83
C GLY A 129 11.63 -10.37 9.74
N ARG A 130 12.07 -11.63 9.83
CA ARG A 130 12.97 -12.26 8.86
C ARG A 130 12.20 -13.07 7.82
N GLY A 131 12.46 -12.80 6.56
CA GLY A 131 11.87 -13.56 5.45
C GLY A 131 10.34 -13.54 5.50
N ARG A 132 9.71 -14.73 5.56
CA ARG A 132 8.25 -14.92 5.60
C ARG A 132 7.69 -15.09 7.02
N GLU A 133 8.46 -14.78 8.03
CA GLU A 133 8.02 -14.86 9.41
C GLU A 133 6.91 -13.81 9.68
N THR A 134 5.91 -14.23 10.46
CA THR A 134 4.93 -13.30 11.05
C THR A 134 5.40 -12.96 12.45
N VAL A 135 5.52 -11.68 12.75
CA VAL A 135 5.91 -11.21 14.07
C VAL A 135 4.68 -10.61 14.76
N THR A 136 4.24 -11.28 15.83
CA THR A 136 3.18 -10.76 16.70
C THR A 136 3.80 -10.00 17.87
N VAL A 137 3.40 -8.74 18.02
CA VAL A 137 3.86 -7.88 19.12
C VAL A 137 3.16 -8.31 20.41
N PRO A 138 3.90 -8.54 21.50
CA PRO A 138 3.30 -8.85 22.79
C PRO A 138 2.48 -7.67 23.33
N PRO A 139 1.62 -7.88 24.37
CA PRO A 139 0.83 -6.81 24.98
C PRO A 139 1.66 -5.62 25.46
N ASP A 140 2.89 -5.85 25.94
CA ASP A 140 3.86 -4.80 26.24
C ASP A 140 4.60 -4.40 24.95
N ALA A 141 3.98 -3.53 24.18
CA ALA A 141 4.56 -3.01 22.95
C ALA A 141 5.80 -2.14 23.22
N ALA A 142 5.88 -1.45 24.33
CA ALA A 142 7.02 -0.62 24.69
C ALA A 142 8.29 -1.48 24.85
N ALA A 143 8.19 -2.60 25.57
CA ALA A 143 9.31 -3.54 25.73
C ALA A 143 9.76 -4.14 24.38
N PHE A 144 8.80 -4.45 23.48
CA PHE A 144 9.11 -4.91 22.13
C PHE A 144 9.85 -3.86 21.30
N LEU A 145 9.43 -2.60 21.39
CA LEU A 145 9.98 -1.47 20.63
C LEU A 145 11.34 -0.98 21.18
N ALA A 146 11.56 -1.09 22.49
CA ALA A 146 12.72 -0.51 23.16
C ALA A 146 14.09 -0.80 22.50
N PRO A 147 14.41 -2.04 22.06
CA PRO A 147 15.69 -2.34 21.41
C PRO A 147 15.77 -1.92 19.94
N ARG A 148 14.70 -1.35 19.36
CA ARG A 148 14.65 -0.99 17.94
C ARG A 148 15.25 0.38 17.67
N SER A 149 15.85 0.55 16.47
CA SER A 149 16.42 1.82 16.05
C SER A 149 15.34 2.88 15.84
N ILE A 150 15.67 4.13 16.18
CA ILE A 150 14.84 5.31 15.87
C ILE A 150 14.68 5.54 14.36
N ASP A 151 15.48 4.90 13.50
CA ASP A 151 15.33 5.01 12.03
C ASP A 151 13.99 4.48 11.52
N LEU A 152 13.30 3.66 12.33
CA LEU A 152 11.95 3.18 12.00
C LEU A 152 10.84 4.17 12.37
N LEU A 153 11.16 5.24 13.12
CA LEU A 153 10.19 6.28 13.45
C LEU A 153 9.85 7.11 12.20
N PRO A 154 8.58 7.40 11.97
CA PRO A 154 8.15 8.26 10.86
C PRO A 154 8.33 9.74 11.22
N LEU A 155 9.57 10.16 11.36
CA LEU A 155 9.98 11.52 11.74
C LEU A 155 10.66 12.23 10.58
N ALA A 156 10.56 13.56 10.58
CA ALA A 156 11.36 14.39 9.68
C ALA A 156 12.87 14.18 9.92
N GLY A 157 13.67 14.37 8.86
CA GLY A 157 15.11 14.08 8.90
C GLY A 157 15.86 14.88 9.97
N ASP A 158 15.53 16.16 10.11
CA ASP A 158 16.12 17.09 11.09
C ASP A 158 15.83 16.70 12.54
N VAL A 159 14.61 16.22 12.83
CA VAL A 159 14.21 15.69 14.15
C VAL A 159 14.98 14.42 14.46
N ARG A 160 15.09 13.51 13.49
CA ARG A 160 15.85 12.26 13.66
C ARG A 160 17.33 12.54 13.92
N GLU A 161 17.95 13.43 13.14
CA GLU A 161 19.34 13.87 13.36
C GLU A 161 19.50 14.55 14.72
N GLY A 162 18.50 15.32 15.15
CA GLY A 162 18.46 15.91 16.48
C GLY A 162 18.52 14.84 17.58
N LEU A 163 17.66 13.84 17.52
CA LEU A 163 17.66 12.72 18.47
C LEU A 163 19.01 12.00 18.51
N ILE A 164 19.62 11.73 17.34
CA ILE A 164 20.96 11.12 17.24
C ILE A 164 22.01 11.98 17.94
N ARG A 165 22.00 13.30 17.73
CA ARG A 165 22.93 14.23 18.39
C ARG A 165 22.79 14.24 19.92
N PHE A 166 21.59 13.94 20.43
CA PHE A 166 21.38 13.74 21.86
C PHE A 166 21.74 12.33 22.35
N GLY A 167 22.30 11.47 21.50
CA GLY A 167 22.66 10.09 21.84
C GLY A 167 21.48 9.13 21.92
N LEU A 168 20.31 9.52 21.43
CA LEU A 168 19.08 8.71 21.46
C LEU A 168 19.03 7.87 20.17
N HIS A 169 19.61 6.68 20.18
CA HIS A 169 19.70 5.79 19.02
C HIS A 169 18.64 4.69 19.00
N SER A 170 17.99 4.43 20.13
CA SER A 170 16.96 3.40 20.25
C SER A 170 15.63 3.99 20.74
N MET A 171 14.53 3.32 20.40
CA MET A 171 13.20 3.71 20.86
C MET A 171 13.11 3.70 22.40
N GLY A 172 13.79 2.73 23.06
CA GLY A 172 13.83 2.68 24.52
C GLY A 172 14.55 3.89 25.13
N ALA A 173 15.60 4.41 24.48
CA ALA A 173 16.27 5.62 24.93
C ALA A 173 15.35 6.85 24.83
N VAL A 174 14.57 6.96 23.75
CA VAL A 174 13.58 8.03 23.59
C VAL A 174 12.44 7.89 24.60
N ALA A 175 11.90 6.69 24.79
CA ALA A 175 10.82 6.40 25.75
C ALA A 175 11.23 6.69 27.21
N ALA A 176 12.51 6.53 27.54
CA ALA A 176 13.06 6.83 28.88
C ALA A 176 13.24 8.33 29.14
N MET A 177 13.17 9.18 28.12
CA MET A 177 13.24 10.63 28.30
C MET A 177 11.93 11.19 28.88
N ARG A 178 12.03 12.32 29.56
CA ARG A 178 10.83 13.08 29.92
C ARG A 178 10.23 13.72 28.70
N MET A 179 8.93 13.50 28.51
CA MET A 179 8.18 13.99 27.33
C MET A 179 8.33 15.50 27.12
N GLU A 180 8.31 16.27 28.25
CA GLU A 180 8.41 17.72 28.20
C GLU A 180 9.72 18.20 27.56
N LEU A 181 10.84 17.50 27.82
CA LEU A 181 12.14 17.83 27.20
C LEU A 181 12.16 17.59 25.70
N LEU A 182 11.46 16.55 25.24
CA LEU A 182 11.32 16.26 23.81
C LEU A 182 10.40 17.28 23.13
N ILE A 183 9.33 17.73 23.84
CA ILE A 183 8.43 18.78 23.33
C ILE A 183 9.20 20.11 23.25
N ASP A 184 9.95 20.49 24.27
CA ASP A 184 10.73 21.74 24.30
C ASP A 184 11.75 21.79 23.14
N GLN A 185 12.33 20.66 22.77
CA GLN A 185 13.37 20.57 21.73
C GLN A 185 12.81 20.37 20.33
N PHE A 186 11.76 19.58 20.17
CA PHE A 186 11.26 19.10 18.86
C PHE A 186 9.77 19.38 18.65
N GLY A 187 9.13 20.10 19.59
CA GLY A 187 7.70 20.38 19.49
C GLY A 187 6.82 19.12 19.46
N ASN A 188 5.76 19.17 18.67
CA ASN A 188 4.80 18.07 18.54
C ASN A 188 5.44 16.78 17.96
N GLU A 189 6.51 16.90 17.17
CA GLU A 189 7.23 15.73 16.65
C GLU A 189 7.97 14.98 17.78
N GLY A 190 8.48 15.72 18.79
CA GLY A 190 9.08 15.13 19.99
C GLY A 190 8.07 14.34 20.82
N GLN A 191 6.87 14.91 21.04
CA GLN A 191 5.77 14.21 21.70
C GLN A 191 5.39 12.94 20.93
N ARG A 192 5.17 13.07 19.62
CA ARG A 192 4.82 11.94 18.76
C ARG A 192 5.87 10.85 18.78
N ALA A 193 7.16 11.21 18.73
CA ALA A 193 8.24 10.23 18.81
C ALA A 193 8.18 9.45 20.13
N TRP A 194 7.96 10.15 21.24
CA TRP A 194 7.85 9.54 22.56
C TRP A 194 6.65 8.58 22.67
N GLU A 195 5.46 9.02 22.23
CA GLU A 195 4.25 8.19 22.20
C GLU A 195 4.44 6.92 21.38
N LEU A 196 4.98 7.05 20.15
CA LEU A 196 5.25 5.91 19.29
C LEU A 196 6.26 4.93 19.90
N CYS A 197 7.30 5.43 20.58
CA CYS A 197 8.27 4.58 21.28
C CYS A 197 7.65 3.79 22.45
N LEU A 198 6.57 4.27 23.04
CA LEU A 198 5.77 3.56 24.03
C LEU A 198 4.71 2.63 23.40
N GLY A 199 4.61 2.58 22.06
CA GLY A 199 3.61 1.79 21.36
C GLY A 199 2.25 2.46 21.28
N ILE A 200 2.14 3.74 21.65
CA ILE A 200 0.92 4.54 21.59
C ILE A 200 0.79 5.10 20.17
N ASP A 201 -0.16 4.57 19.41
CA ASP A 201 -0.51 5.08 18.07
C ASP A 201 -2.03 5.04 17.90
N GLU A 202 -2.67 6.18 18.18
CA GLU A 202 -4.12 6.34 18.15
C GLU A 202 -4.70 6.58 16.76
N ARG A 203 -3.85 6.55 15.72
CA ARG A 203 -4.33 6.76 14.35
C ARG A 203 -5.32 5.65 13.96
N PRO A 204 -6.58 6.00 13.63
CA PRO A 204 -7.55 5.02 13.20
C PRO A 204 -7.11 4.36 11.89
N LEU A 205 -7.55 3.15 11.65
CA LEU A 205 -7.46 2.52 10.35
C LEU A 205 -8.49 3.19 9.42
N VAL A 206 -8.03 3.72 8.29
CA VAL A 206 -8.86 4.35 7.27
C VAL A 206 -9.04 3.38 6.11
N PRO A 207 -10.12 2.57 6.11
CA PRO A 207 -10.32 1.57 5.07
C PRO A 207 -10.40 2.22 3.69
N LEU A 208 -9.81 1.55 2.71
CA LEU A 208 -10.06 1.86 1.32
C LEU A 208 -11.56 1.72 1.05
N GLU A 209 -12.13 2.76 0.48
CA GLU A 209 -13.48 2.65 -0.06
C GLU A 209 -13.47 1.55 -1.12
N THR A 210 -14.22 0.48 -0.88
CA THR A 210 -14.48 -0.51 -1.90
C THR A 210 -15.33 0.18 -2.95
N GLU A 211 -14.74 0.54 -4.10
CA GLU A 211 -15.55 0.89 -5.25
C GLU A 211 -16.37 -0.35 -5.60
N GLU A 212 -17.59 -0.42 -5.09
CA GLU A 212 -18.54 -1.46 -5.46
C GLU A 212 -18.83 -1.31 -6.97
N ALA A 213 -18.05 -1.99 -7.78
CA ALA A 213 -18.15 -1.94 -9.22
C ALA A 213 -19.07 -3.06 -9.73
N VAL A 214 -20.03 -2.69 -10.55
CA VAL A 214 -20.79 -3.66 -11.34
C VAL A 214 -19.97 -4.01 -12.56
N VAL A 215 -19.53 -5.26 -12.66
CA VAL A 215 -18.77 -5.76 -13.80
C VAL A 215 -19.67 -6.67 -14.65
N GLU A 216 -19.78 -6.34 -15.94
CA GLU A 216 -20.48 -7.16 -16.93
C GLU A 216 -19.57 -7.49 -18.11
N ARG A 217 -19.74 -8.66 -18.68
CA ARG A 217 -18.97 -9.11 -19.82
C ARG A 217 -19.89 -9.67 -20.90
N ILE A 218 -19.54 -9.44 -22.16
CA ILE A 218 -20.22 -10.01 -23.31
C ILE A 218 -19.19 -10.46 -24.33
N ALA A 219 -19.36 -11.64 -24.89
CA ALA A 219 -18.59 -12.08 -26.05
C ALA A 219 -19.39 -11.73 -27.30
N LEU A 220 -18.76 -11.07 -28.27
CA LEU A 220 -19.34 -10.88 -29.60
C LEU A 220 -19.28 -12.22 -30.38
N PRO A 221 -20.27 -12.53 -31.22
CA PRO A 221 -20.33 -13.81 -31.92
C PRO A 221 -19.17 -14.03 -32.91
N PHE A 222 -18.54 -12.92 -33.36
CA PHE A 222 -17.36 -12.92 -34.23
C PHE A 222 -16.56 -11.63 -34.02
N ALA A 223 -15.27 -11.64 -34.39
CA ALA A 223 -14.45 -10.45 -34.42
C ALA A 223 -15.00 -9.45 -35.45
N SER A 224 -15.19 -8.20 -35.06
CA SER A 224 -15.77 -7.17 -35.88
C SER A 224 -15.07 -5.83 -35.72
N THR A 225 -14.96 -5.08 -36.80
CA THR A 225 -14.53 -3.68 -36.82
C THR A 225 -15.74 -2.72 -36.89
N SER A 226 -16.97 -3.24 -36.87
CA SER A 226 -18.18 -2.44 -36.90
C SER A 226 -18.43 -1.74 -35.58
N LEU A 227 -18.40 -0.42 -35.59
CA LEU A 227 -18.71 0.42 -34.43
C LEU A 227 -20.14 0.17 -33.92
N ASP A 228 -21.10 -0.03 -34.85
CA ASP A 228 -22.49 -0.29 -34.47
C ASP A 228 -22.66 -1.58 -33.67
N LEU A 229 -21.93 -2.64 -34.05
CA LEU A 229 -21.94 -3.90 -33.32
C LEU A 229 -21.34 -3.75 -31.92
N VAL A 230 -20.24 -3.01 -31.79
CA VAL A 230 -19.61 -2.70 -30.50
C VAL A 230 -20.56 -1.89 -29.64
N LEU A 231 -21.20 -0.86 -30.20
CA LEU A 231 -22.16 -0.02 -29.45
C LEU A 231 -23.40 -0.81 -29.02
N ALA A 232 -23.89 -1.74 -29.83
CA ALA A 232 -24.98 -2.64 -29.44
C ALA A 232 -24.56 -3.57 -28.29
N GLY A 233 -23.32 -4.05 -28.32
CA GLY A 233 -22.73 -4.79 -27.20
C GLY A 233 -22.66 -3.97 -25.91
N VAL A 234 -22.18 -2.72 -25.99
CA VAL A 234 -22.13 -1.77 -24.86
C VAL A 234 -23.53 -1.50 -24.33
N ASP A 235 -24.54 -1.27 -25.16
CA ASP A 235 -25.93 -1.08 -24.73
C ASP A 235 -26.46 -2.29 -23.95
N THR A 236 -26.09 -3.49 -24.38
CA THR A 236 -26.48 -4.75 -23.70
C THR A 236 -25.79 -4.85 -22.35
N LEU A 237 -24.49 -4.54 -22.26
CA LEU A 237 -23.73 -4.50 -21.01
C LEU A 237 -24.34 -3.50 -20.02
N LEU A 238 -24.65 -2.28 -20.48
CA LEU A 238 -25.25 -1.24 -19.65
C LEU A 238 -26.64 -1.66 -19.13
N LYS A 239 -27.47 -2.25 -19.97
CA LYS A 239 -28.79 -2.77 -19.53
C LYS A 239 -28.62 -3.81 -18.41
N ARG A 240 -27.69 -4.75 -18.56
CA ARG A 240 -27.38 -5.76 -17.53
C ARG A 240 -26.82 -5.14 -16.27
N ALA A 241 -25.85 -4.24 -16.38
CA ALA A 241 -25.22 -3.59 -15.24
C ALA A 241 -26.21 -2.80 -14.38
N PHE A 242 -27.08 -1.99 -15.00
CA PHE A 242 -28.09 -1.22 -14.28
C PHE A 242 -29.29 -2.05 -13.77
N ALA A 243 -29.44 -3.28 -14.25
CA ALA A 243 -30.42 -4.23 -13.71
C ALA A 243 -29.92 -4.94 -12.44
N ARG A 244 -28.61 -4.92 -12.17
CA ARG A 244 -28.05 -5.54 -10.95
C ARG A 244 -28.59 -4.89 -9.68
N PRO A 245 -28.83 -5.68 -8.61
CA PRO A 245 -29.27 -5.15 -7.32
C PRO A 245 -28.37 -4.05 -6.79
N LEU A 246 -27.05 -4.18 -6.99
CA LEU A 246 -26.02 -3.23 -6.55
C LEU A 246 -26.20 -1.84 -7.20
N ALA A 247 -26.70 -1.76 -8.42
CA ALA A 247 -26.92 -0.50 -9.15
C ALA A 247 -28.24 0.19 -8.80
N ARG A 248 -29.16 -0.48 -8.07
CA ARG A 248 -30.48 0.08 -7.75
C ARG A 248 -30.37 1.28 -6.82
N GLY A 249 -30.95 2.41 -7.23
CA GLY A 249 -30.93 3.65 -6.46
C GLY A 249 -29.57 4.36 -6.39
N ARG A 250 -28.57 3.85 -7.12
CA ARG A 250 -27.23 4.42 -7.19
C ARG A 250 -26.97 5.09 -8.53
N TYR A 251 -25.96 5.94 -8.57
CA TYR A 251 -25.52 6.65 -9.77
C TYR A 251 -24.07 6.30 -10.07
N ALA A 252 -23.78 5.90 -11.31
CA ALA A 252 -22.42 5.69 -11.76
C ALA A 252 -21.76 7.05 -12.02
N SER A 253 -20.63 7.31 -11.38
CA SER A 253 -19.77 8.47 -11.64
C SER A 253 -18.63 8.16 -12.62
N ARG A 254 -18.25 6.86 -12.70
CA ARG A 254 -17.20 6.34 -13.56
C ARG A 254 -17.64 5.04 -14.22
N MET A 255 -17.21 4.83 -15.46
CA MET A 255 -17.31 3.56 -16.18
C MET A 255 -16.01 3.30 -16.92
N ASP A 256 -15.50 2.09 -16.78
CA ASP A 256 -14.34 1.62 -17.52
C ASP A 256 -14.83 0.61 -18.56
N LEU A 257 -14.52 0.85 -19.83
CA LEU A 257 -14.83 -0.04 -20.93
C LEU A 257 -13.55 -0.66 -21.45
N ALA A 258 -13.50 -2.00 -21.50
CA ALA A 258 -12.40 -2.75 -22.06
C ALA A 258 -12.89 -3.61 -23.21
N CYS A 259 -12.16 -3.62 -24.32
CA CYS A 259 -12.40 -4.48 -25.46
C CYS A 259 -11.18 -5.36 -25.72
N LEU A 260 -11.37 -6.67 -25.72
CA LEU A 260 -10.34 -7.61 -26.13
C LEU A 260 -10.25 -7.62 -27.66
N LEU A 261 -9.09 -7.30 -28.19
CA LEU A 261 -8.84 -7.24 -29.63
C LEU A 261 -8.12 -8.52 -30.10
N HIS A 262 -8.44 -8.99 -31.28
CA HIS A 262 -7.75 -10.14 -31.87
C HIS A 262 -6.36 -9.72 -32.37
N GLY A 263 -5.31 -10.33 -31.81
CA GLY A 263 -3.92 -10.06 -32.22
C GLY A 263 -3.35 -8.70 -31.78
N ALA A 264 -4.03 -7.98 -30.89
CA ALA A 264 -3.58 -6.70 -30.36
C ALA A 264 -3.81 -6.61 -28.83
N PRO A 265 -3.10 -5.71 -28.13
CA PRO A 265 -3.39 -5.44 -26.71
C PRO A 265 -4.84 -5.01 -26.51
N PRO A 266 -5.43 -5.28 -25.33
CA PRO A 266 -6.77 -4.80 -25.00
C PRO A 266 -6.88 -3.28 -25.16
N TRP A 267 -8.00 -2.82 -25.73
CA TRP A 267 -8.32 -1.41 -25.73
C TRP A 267 -9.14 -1.09 -24.47
N GLU A 268 -8.74 -0.05 -23.74
CA GLU A 268 -9.39 0.37 -22.50
C GLU A 268 -9.64 1.87 -22.52
N LYS A 269 -10.81 2.29 -22.04
CA LYS A 269 -11.16 3.70 -21.89
C LYS A 269 -12.01 3.92 -20.64
N ALA A 270 -11.60 4.88 -19.80
CA ALA A 270 -12.35 5.36 -18.66
C ALA A 270 -13.25 6.53 -19.04
N PHE A 271 -14.50 6.50 -18.60
CA PHE A 271 -15.50 7.54 -18.78
C PHE A 271 -15.89 8.11 -17.44
N HIS A 272 -15.75 9.41 -17.26
CA HIS A 272 -16.15 10.13 -16.05
C HIS A 272 -17.38 10.97 -16.33
N PHE A 273 -18.39 10.85 -15.48
CA PHE A 273 -19.63 11.61 -15.59
C PHE A 273 -19.64 12.76 -14.59
N ARG A 274 -19.72 13.99 -15.08
CA ARG A 274 -19.81 15.20 -14.20
C ARG A 274 -21.05 15.16 -13.29
N ARG A 275 -22.12 14.52 -13.72
CA ARG A 275 -23.29 14.18 -12.92
C ARG A 275 -23.48 12.67 -13.00
N GLY A 276 -23.65 12.03 -11.86
CA GLY A 276 -23.84 10.59 -11.82
C GLY A 276 -25.03 10.14 -12.68
N VAL A 277 -24.86 9.00 -13.34
CA VAL A 277 -25.84 8.44 -14.27
C VAL A 277 -26.52 7.25 -13.61
N GLY A 278 -27.85 7.33 -13.45
CA GLY A 278 -28.68 6.31 -12.76
C GLY A 278 -29.42 5.34 -13.70
N ARG A 279 -29.26 5.46 -15.03
CA ARG A 279 -29.96 4.61 -16.02
C ARG A 279 -29.06 4.27 -17.20
N GLY A 280 -29.16 3.04 -17.69
CA GLY A 280 -28.34 2.55 -18.82
C GLY A 280 -28.49 3.37 -20.10
N GLU A 281 -29.69 3.85 -20.43
CA GLU A 281 -29.92 4.68 -21.62
C GLU A 281 -29.22 6.04 -21.54
N ALA A 282 -29.15 6.66 -20.34
CA ALA A 282 -28.44 7.91 -20.15
C ALA A 282 -26.94 7.69 -20.25
N ALA A 283 -26.44 6.58 -19.71
CA ALA A 283 -25.05 6.16 -19.85
C ALA A 283 -24.67 5.91 -21.31
N SER A 284 -25.50 5.17 -22.04
CA SER A 284 -25.29 4.89 -23.47
C SER A 284 -25.15 6.18 -24.29
N ARG A 285 -26.08 7.13 -24.12
CA ARG A 285 -25.99 8.44 -24.79
C ARG A 285 -24.71 9.21 -24.47
N ALA A 286 -24.26 9.14 -23.21
CA ALA A 286 -23.04 9.83 -22.80
C ALA A 286 -21.79 9.16 -23.37
N LEU A 287 -21.75 7.84 -23.44
CA LEU A 287 -20.66 7.05 -24.01
C LEU A 287 -20.56 7.26 -25.52
N ARG A 288 -21.67 7.20 -26.27
CA ARG A 288 -21.69 7.41 -27.72
C ARG A 288 -21.04 8.73 -28.12
N ARG A 289 -21.37 9.83 -27.44
CA ARG A 289 -20.77 11.17 -27.68
C ARG A 289 -19.26 11.24 -27.46
N GLN A 290 -18.67 10.30 -26.75
CA GLN A 290 -17.24 10.27 -26.46
C GLN A 290 -16.50 9.18 -27.27
N LEU A 291 -17.23 8.30 -27.93
CA LEU A 291 -16.70 7.26 -28.81
C LEU A 291 -16.77 7.63 -30.30
N GLU A 292 -17.70 8.51 -30.66
CA GLU A 292 -17.78 9.20 -31.96
C GLU A 292 -16.79 10.38 -32.02
#